data_74a3b5e533e0a2a938d5c79cb61ad544
#
_entry.id   74a3b5e533e0a2a938d5c79cb61ad544
#
_cell.length_a   1.000
_cell.length_b   1.000
_cell.length_c   1.000
_cell.angle_alpha   90.00
_cell.angle_beta   90.00
_cell.angle_gamma   90.00
#
_symmetry.space_group_name_H-M   'P 1'
#
loop_
_entity.id
_entity.type
_entity.pdbx_description
1 polymer ?
#
loop_
_entity_poly.entity_id
_entity_poly.type
_entity_poly.pdbx_seq_one_letter_code
_entity_poly.pdbx_strand_id
1 'polypeptide(L)'
;MTGAVCPGSFDPVTLGHVDIFERAAAQFDEVVVAILVNPAKTGMFDLDERIAMVKESTTHLPNLRVQVGHGLVVDFVRSCGMTAIVKGLRTGTDFEYELQMAQMNKHIAGVDTFFVATAPRYSFVSSSLAKEVAMIWAVTCPSCCPNR
;
A
#
# COMPACT_ATOMS: atom_id res chain seq x y z
N MET A 1 13.29 0.71 19.68
CA MET A 1 12.31 1.36 18.79
C MET A 1 11.95 0.39 17.66
N THR A 2 10.67 0.11 17.50
CA THR A 2 10.17 -0.83 16.49
C THR A 2 9.64 -0.06 15.29
N GLY A 3 10.06 -0.46 14.09
CA GLY A 3 9.61 0.20 12.87
C GLY A 3 9.15 -0.81 11.82
N ALA A 4 8.14 -0.42 11.06
CA ALA A 4 7.57 -1.24 10.00
C ALA A 4 7.43 -0.50 8.68
N VAL A 5 7.51 -1.26 7.59
CA VAL A 5 7.24 -0.78 6.24
C VAL A 5 5.91 -1.36 5.76
N CYS A 6 5.05 -0.52 5.23
CA CYS A 6 3.84 -0.90 4.51
C CYS A 6 4.09 -0.69 3.00
N PRO A 7 4.48 -1.72 2.26
CA PRO A 7 4.81 -1.58 0.84
C PRO A 7 3.58 -1.74 -0.05
N GLY A 8 3.57 -1.06 -1.18
CA GLY A 8 2.55 -1.22 -2.21
C GLY A 8 2.69 -0.22 -3.35
N SER A 9 1.90 -0.40 -4.39
CA SER A 9 1.85 0.54 -5.52
C SER A 9 0.99 1.77 -5.20
N PHE A 10 -0.10 1.57 -4.43
CA PHE A 10 -1.06 2.60 -4.03
C PHE A 10 -1.54 3.45 -5.22
N ASP A 11 -2.12 2.80 -6.19
CA ASP A 11 -2.53 3.38 -7.46
C ASP A 11 -4.03 3.12 -7.77
N PRO A 12 -4.94 3.78 -7.07
CA PRO A 12 -4.75 4.72 -5.96
C PRO A 12 -4.65 4.06 -4.58
N VAL A 13 -4.30 4.82 -3.56
CA VAL A 13 -4.54 4.45 -2.16
C VAL A 13 -6.05 4.36 -1.91
N THR A 14 -6.46 3.40 -1.08
CA THR A 14 -7.87 3.18 -0.73
C THR A 14 -8.08 3.29 0.77
N LEU A 15 -9.33 3.35 1.21
CA LEU A 15 -9.68 3.32 2.64
C LEU A 15 -9.23 2.02 3.32
N GLY A 16 -9.19 0.91 2.56
CA GLY A 16 -8.62 -0.34 3.06
C GLY A 16 -7.13 -0.24 3.37
N HIS A 17 -6.38 0.47 2.54
CA HIS A 17 -4.96 0.75 2.81
C HIS A 17 -4.80 1.66 4.03
N VAL A 18 -5.59 2.71 4.15
CA VAL A 18 -5.53 3.64 5.28
C VAL A 18 -5.83 2.92 6.60
N ASP A 19 -6.82 2.03 6.63
CA ASP A 19 -7.12 1.19 7.78
C ASP A 19 -5.89 0.38 8.24
N ILE A 20 -5.17 -0.24 7.31
CA ILE A 20 -3.95 -0.97 7.61
C ILE A 20 -2.85 -0.04 8.14
N PHE A 21 -2.69 1.14 7.56
CA PHE A 21 -1.71 2.13 8.02
C PHE A 21 -1.99 2.60 9.45
N GLU A 22 -3.25 2.89 9.77
CA GLU A 22 -3.68 3.28 11.12
C GLU A 22 -3.36 2.18 12.14
N ARG A 23 -3.66 0.93 11.79
CA ARG A 23 -3.42 -0.21 12.68
C ARG A 23 -1.94 -0.51 12.83
N ALA A 24 -1.14 -0.35 11.78
CA ALA A 24 0.31 -0.44 11.86
C ALA A 24 0.88 0.69 12.75
N ALA A 25 0.43 1.92 12.55
CA ALA A 25 0.86 3.08 13.34
C ALA A 25 0.52 2.95 14.83
N ALA A 26 -0.52 2.20 15.17
CA ALA A 26 -0.88 1.92 16.57
C ALA A 26 0.02 0.86 17.24
N GLN A 27 0.71 0.02 16.46
CA GLN A 27 1.52 -1.09 16.98
C GLN A 27 3.03 -0.83 16.90
N PHE A 28 3.48 0.02 16.00
CA PHE A 28 4.89 0.31 15.78
C PHE A 28 5.22 1.77 16.12
N ASP A 29 6.42 2.00 16.63
CA ASP A 29 6.88 3.36 16.96
C ASP A 29 7.01 4.24 15.70
N GLU A 30 7.39 3.65 14.59
CA GLU A 30 7.51 4.32 13.30
C GLU A 30 6.98 3.44 12.17
N VAL A 31 6.24 4.04 11.24
CA VAL A 31 5.76 3.36 10.04
C VAL A 31 6.19 4.12 8.80
N VAL A 32 6.71 3.39 7.81
CA VAL A 32 7.02 3.92 6.49
C VAL A 32 6.09 3.30 5.47
N VAL A 33 5.29 4.11 4.80
CA VAL A 33 4.57 3.67 3.60
C VAL A 33 5.54 3.77 2.43
N ALA A 34 5.89 2.62 1.86
CA ALA A 34 6.79 2.53 0.71
C ALA A 34 5.98 2.41 -0.57
N ILE A 35 5.96 3.47 -1.37
CA ILE A 35 5.37 3.44 -2.70
C ILE A 35 6.36 2.80 -3.64
N LEU A 36 6.07 1.57 -4.07
CA LEU A 36 6.95 0.80 -4.93
C LEU A 36 6.77 1.22 -6.40
N VAL A 37 7.88 1.48 -7.06
CA VAL A 37 7.91 1.78 -8.49
C VAL A 37 8.27 0.52 -9.27
N ASN A 38 7.37 0.10 -10.14
CA ASN A 38 7.64 -0.96 -11.10
C ASN A 38 7.81 -0.34 -12.50
N PRO A 39 9.02 -0.27 -13.05
CA PRO A 39 9.27 0.35 -14.35
C PRO A 39 8.61 -0.40 -15.52
N ALA A 40 8.22 -1.66 -15.32
CA ALA A 40 7.53 -2.48 -16.32
C ALA A 40 6.01 -2.22 -16.39
N LYS A 41 5.44 -1.45 -15.45
CA LYS A 41 4.01 -1.16 -15.38
C LYS A 41 3.76 0.33 -15.39
N THR A 42 2.79 0.75 -16.21
CA THR A 42 2.25 2.12 -16.20
C THR A 42 1.06 2.14 -15.24
N GLY A 43 1.12 2.99 -14.21
CA GLY A 43 0.01 3.22 -13.30
C GLY A 43 -1.05 4.14 -13.89
N MET A 44 -2.24 4.18 -13.27
CA MET A 44 -3.29 5.15 -13.60
C MET A 44 -2.88 6.57 -13.17
N PHE A 45 -2.26 6.67 -12.00
CA PHE A 45 -1.73 7.91 -11.45
C PHE A 45 -0.21 7.91 -11.54
N ASP A 46 0.37 9.09 -11.78
CA ASP A 46 1.82 9.22 -11.73
C ASP A 46 2.34 9.11 -10.29
N LEU A 47 3.65 9.03 -10.14
CA LEU A 47 4.27 8.83 -8.84
C LEU A 47 3.98 9.99 -7.86
N ASP A 48 4.04 11.24 -8.35
CA ASP A 48 3.80 12.41 -7.51
C ASP A 48 2.36 12.48 -7.02
N GLU A 49 1.40 12.12 -7.88
CA GLU A 49 -0.03 12.02 -7.51
C GLU A 49 -0.24 10.93 -6.45
N ARG A 50 0.37 9.77 -6.61
CA ARG A 50 0.27 8.68 -5.63
C ARG A 50 0.86 9.06 -4.27
N ILE A 51 2.01 9.72 -4.26
CA ILE A 51 2.64 10.24 -3.04
C ILE A 51 1.71 11.25 -2.35
N ALA A 52 1.18 12.19 -3.12
CA ALA A 52 0.29 13.23 -2.58
C ALA A 52 -0.97 12.64 -1.96
N MET A 53 -1.61 11.68 -2.63
CA MET A 53 -2.81 11.01 -2.12
C MET A 53 -2.55 10.24 -0.82
N VAL A 54 -1.44 9.51 -0.72
CA VAL A 54 -1.09 8.80 0.51
C VAL A 54 -0.79 9.77 1.64
N LYS A 55 -0.01 10.83 1.38
CA LYS A 55 0.30 11.85 2.38
C LYS A 55 -0.95 12.54 2.91
N GLU A 56 -1.86 12.94 2.02
CA GLU A 56 -3.11 13.57 2.39
C GLU A 56 -4.00 12.65 3.22
N SER A 57 -4.07 11.37 2.87
CA SER A 57 -4.87 10.36 3.57
C SER A 57 -4.32 9.97 4.94
N THR A 58 -3.07 10.31 5.25
CA THR A 58 -2.36 9.88 6.47
C THR A 58 -1.91 11.05 7.36
N THR A 59 -2.40 12.25 7.13
CA THR A 59 -2.02 13.47 7.89
C THR A 59 -2.29 13.36 9.40
N HIS A 60 -3.25 12.51 9.81
CA HIS A 60 -3.61 12.26 11.19
C HIS A 60 -2.68 11.25 11.91
N LEU A 61 -1.69 10.69 11.21
CA LEU A 61 -0.75 9.69 11.75
C LEU A 61 0.65 10.30 11.91
N PRO A 62 0.99 10.80 13.12
CA PRO A 62 2.24 11.55 13.32
C PRO A 62 3.50 10.70 13.24
N ASN A 63 3.39 9.38 13.45
CA ASN A 63 4.50 8.43 13.39
C ASN A 63 4.61 7.70 12.04
N LEU A 64 3.90 8.20 11.02
CA LEU A 64 3.93 7.64 9.66
C LEU A 64 4.57 8.62 8.69
N ARG A 65 5.45 8.11 7.84
CA ARG A 65 6.04 8.85 6.72
C ARG A 65 5.90 8.09 5.41
N VAL A 66 5.93 8.80 4.31
CA VAL A 66 5.77 8.24 2.96
C VAL A 66 7.10 8.36 2.22
N GLN A 67 7.55 7.29 1.62
CA GLN A 67 8.77 7.24 0.81
C GLN A 67 8.58 6.42 -0.45
N VAL A 68 9.37 6.70 -1.46
CA VAL A 68 9.44 5.90 -2.69
C VAL A 68 10.44 4.78 -2.50
N GLY A 69 10.03 3.56 -2.85
CA GLY A 69 10.89 2.37 -2.82
C GLY A 69 11.24 1.90 -4.22
N HIS A 70 12.52 1.59 -4.43
CA HIS A 70 13.03 1.00 -5.65
C HIS A 70 13.66 -0.35 -5.34
N GLY A 71 13.59 -1.29 -6.28
CA GLY A 71 14.19 -2.61 -6.14
C GLY A 71 13.46 -3.52 -5.16
N LEU A 72 14.22 -4.31 -4.41
CA LEU A 72 13.67 -5.28 -3.46
C LEU A 72 13.13 -4.59 -2.20
N VAL A 73 11.95 -5.00 -1.77
CA VAL A 73 11.33 -4.48 -0.54
C VAL A 73 12.24 -4.64 0.68
N VAL A 74 12.92 -5.77 0.78
CA VAL A 74 13.81 -6.05 1.92
C VAL A 74 15.02 -5.14 1.99
N ASP A 75 15.56 -4.71 0.85
CA ASP A 75 16.65 -3.74 0.80
C ASP A 75 16.15 -2.37 1.25
N PHE A 76 14.95 -2.00 0.84
CA PHE A 76 14.30 -0.78 1.30
C PHE A 76 14.07 -0.80 2.82
N VAL A 77 13.55 -1.90 3.37
CA VAL A 77 13.32 -2.08 4.81
C VAL A 77 14.61 -1.85 5.59
N ARG A 78 15.70 -2.45 5.14
CA ARG A 78 17.03 -2.28 5.76
C ARG A 78 17.54 -0.85 5.65
N SER A 79 17.42 -0.24 4.48
CA SER A 79 17.90 1.14 4.25
C SER A 79 17.18 2.18 5.12
N CYS A 80 15.91 1.90 5.47
CA CYS A 80 15.13 2.75 6.37
C CYS A 80 15.36 2.46 7.86
N GLY A 81 16.16 1.43 8.19
CA GLY A 81 16.35 0.99 9.57
C GLY A 81 15.10 0.35 10.19
N MET A 82 14.18 -0.15 9.36
CA MET A 82 12.97 -0.84 9.80
C MET A 82 13.23 -2.32 10.00
N THR A 83 12.38 -3.00 10.78
CA THR A 83 12.57 -4.39 11.18
C THR A 83 11.48 -5.34 10.67
N ALA A 84 10.37 -4.79 10.16
CA ALA A 84 9.21 -5.58 9.78
C ALA A 84 8.55 -5.03 8.51
N ILE A 85 7.80 -5.91 7.84
CA ILE A 85 6.85 -5.56 6.78
C ILE A 85 5.44 -5.80 7.32
N VAL A 86 4.53 -4.87 7.07
CA VAL A 86 3.10 -5.02 7.39
C VAL A 86 2.30 -5.03 6.10
N LYS A 87 1.45 -6.04 5.93
CA LYS A 87 0.56 -6.19 4.78
C LYS A 87 -0.86 -6.51 5.21
N GLY A 88 -1.83 -5.91 4.53
CA GLY A 88 -3.24 -6.26 4.66
C GLY A 88 -3.58 -7.51 3.86
N LEU A 89 -4.49 -8.32 4.39
CA LEU A 89 -5.05 -9.48 3.70
C LEU A 89 -6.57 -9.33 3.57
N ARG A 90 -7.08 -9.58 2.36
CA ARG A 90 -8.52 -9.52 2.03
C ARG A 90 -9.10 -10.90 1.73
N THR A 91 -8.37 -11.74 1.01
CA THR A 91 -8.83 -13.03 0.48
C THR A 91 -7.78 -14.12 0.67
N GLY A 92 -8.19 -15.39 0.55
CA GLY A 92 -7.29 -16.53 0.58
C GLY A 92 -6.27 -16.53 -0.56
N THR A 93 -6.68 -16.08 -1.74
CA THR A 93 -5.79 -15.96 -2.91
C THR A 93 -4.68 -14.94 -2.68
N ASP A 94 -5.01 -13.79 -2.09
CA ASP A 94 -4.02 -12.80 -1.67
C ASP A 94 -3.03 -13.44 -0.68
N PHE A 95 -3.53 -14.22 0.27
CA PHE A 95 -2.70 -14.86 1.29
C PHE A 95 -1.68 -15.84 0.71
N GLU A 96 -2.07 -16.67 -0.23
CA GLU A 96 -1.16 -17.65 -0.85
C GLU A 96 0.06 -16.98 -1.48
N TYR A 97 -0.16 -15.95 -2.27
CA TYR A 97 0.90 -15.17 -2.91
C TYR A 97 1.76 -14.42 -1.87
N GLU A 98 1.11 -13.73 -0.95
CA GLU A 98 1.78 -12.93 0.07
C GLU A 98 2.59 -13.79 1.05
N LEU A 99 2.12 -15.01 1.35
CA LEU A 99 2.85 -15.96 2.18
C LEU A 99 4.17 -16.40 1.52
N GLN A 100 4.15 -16.69 0.23
CA GLN A 100 5.37 -17.05 -0.52
C GLN A 100 6.37 -15.90 -0.51
N MET A 101 5.91 -14.67 -0.73
CA MET A 101 6.75 -13.47 -0.67
C MET A 101 7.32 -13.24 0.73
N ALA A 102 6.52 -13.44 1.78
CA ALA A 102 6.97 -13.32 3.16
C ALA A 102 8.06 -14.34 3.51
N GLN A 103 7.90 -15.58 3.07
CA GLN A 103 8.90 -16.63 3.25
C GLN A 103 10.20 -16.32 2.51
N MET A 104 10.10 -15.83 1.28
CA MET A 104 11.27 -15.41 0.50
C MET A 104 12.00 -14.23 1.18
N ASN A 105 11.27 -13.22 1.61
CA ASN A 105 11.84 -12.06 2.30
C ASN A 105 12.55 -12.47 3.61
N LYS A 106 11.98 -13.41 4.34
CA LYS A 106 12.62 -13.98 5.53
C LYS A 106 13.91 -14.71 5.18
N HIS A 107 13.89 -15.53 4.13
CA HIS A 107 15.04 -16.30 3.68
C HIS A 107 16.22 -15.41 3.22
N ILE A 108 15.94 -14.40 2.39
CA ILE A 108 17.00 -13.55 1.83
C ILE A 108 17.54 -12.53 2.83
N ALA A 109 16.70 -12.04 3.74
CA ALA A 109 17.05 -10.85 4.52
C ALA A 109 16.75 -10.93 6.01
N GLY A 110 16.13 -12.00 6.47
CA GLY A 110 15.74 -12.15 7.87
C GLY A 110 14.58 -11.23 8.29
N VAL A 111 13.90 -10.58 7.35
CA VAL A 111 12.78 -9.66 7.62
C VAL A 111 11.48 -10.44 7.75
N ASP A 112 10.75 -10.21 8.83
CA ASP A 112 9.45 -10.81 9.06
C ASP A 112 8.33 -9.95 8.46
N THR A 113 7.25 -10.63 8.03
CA THR A 113 6.04 -9.99 7.52
C THR A 113 4.88 -10.26 8.47
N PHE A 114 4.21 -9.20 8.90
CA PHE A 114 3.01 -9.26 9.72
C PHE A 114 1.78 -9.02 8.85
N PHE A 115 0.86 -9.96 8.86
CA PHE A 115 -0.38 -9.85 8.12
C PHE A 115 -1.51 -9.32 9.01
N VAL A 116 -2.22 -8.35 8.49
CA VAL A 116 -3.36 -7.72 9.17
C VAL A 116 -4.61 -7.99 8.33
N ALA A 117 -5.61 -8.63 8.93
CA ALA A 117 -6.88 -8.86 8.26
C ALA A 117 -7.57 -7.53 7.97
N THR A 118 -7.91 -7.29 6.71
CA THR A 118 -8.63 -6.08 6.29
C THR A 118 -10.00 -6.03 6.99
N ALA A 119 -10.40 -4.85 7.46
CA ALA A 119 -11.71 -4.66 8.06
C ALA A 119 -12.81 -5.09 7.07
N PRO A 120 -13.86 -5.82 7.52
CA PRO A 120 -14.88 -6.37 6.62
C PRO A 120 -15.52 -5.34 5.71
N ARG A 121 -15.75 -4.13 6.20
CA ARG A 121 -16.31 -3.01 5.42
C ARG A 121 -15.45 -2.56 4.24
N TYR A 122 -14.16 -2.91 4.21
CA TYR A 122 -13.23 -2.58 3.13
C TYR A 122 -12.75 -3.82 2.35
N SER A 123 -13.23 -5.01 2.68
CA SER A 123 -12.74 -6.27 2.09
C SER A 123 -12.92 -6.36 0.57
N PHE A 124 -13.91 -5.67 0.02
CA PHE A 124 -14.17 -5.60 -1.42
C PHE A 124 -13.44 -4.44 -2.12
N VAL A 125 -12.84 -3.52 -1.37
CA VAL A 125 -12.17 -2.34 -1.93
C VAL A 125 -10.76 -2.72 -2.37
N SER A 126 -10.48 -2.53 -3.65
CA SER A 126 -9.13 -2.69 -4.21
C SER A 126 -8.83 -1.54 -5.16
N SER A 127 -7.53 -1.26 -5.36
CA SER A 127 -7.12 -0.25 -6.34
C SER A 127 -7.57 -0.61 -7.75
N SER A 128 -7.49 -1.89 -8.12
CA SER A 128 -7.95 -2.37 -9.43
C SER A 128 -9.44 -2.15 -9.63
N LEU A 129 -10.27 -2.50 -8.64
CA LEU A 129 -11.71 -2.28 -8.72
C LEU A 129 -12.06 -0.79 -8.73
N ALA A 130 -11.38 0.02 -7.92
CA ALA A 130 -11.59 1.46 -7.89
C ALA A 130 -11.29 2.11 -9.24
N LYS A 131 -10.21 1.69 -9.91
CA LYS A 131 -9.87 2.14 -11.27
C LYS A 131 -10.91 1.73 -12.29
N GLU A 132 -11.36 0.49 -12.25
CA GLU A 132 -12.37 -0.04 -13.16
C GLU A 132 -13.71 0.72 -13.02
N VAL A 133 -14.17 0.91 -11.81
CA VAL A 133 -15.41 1.70 -11.54
C VAL A 133 -15.26 3.13 -12.01
N ALA A 134 -14.14 3.78 -11.75
CA ALA A 134 -13.89 5.16 -12.17
C ALA A 134 -13.89 5.30 -13.71
N MET A 135 -13.32 4.34 -14.42
CA MET A 135 -13.32 4.33 -15.89
C MET A 135 -14.73 4.16 -16.45
N ILE A 136 -15.51 3.21 -15.91
CA ILE A 136 -16.92 2.98 -16.32
C ILE A 136 -17.74 4.23 -16.02
N TRP A 137 -17.61 4.81 -14.83
CA TRP A 137 -18.32 6.02 -14.42
C TRP A 137 -18.03 7.20 -15.35
N ALA A 138 -16.78 7.42 -15.71
CA ALA A 138 -16.37 8.49 -16.61
C ALA A 138 -17.00 8.34 -18.02
N VAL A 139 -17.23 7.11 -18.47
CA VAL A 139 -17.87 6.83 -19.76
C VAL A 139 -19.40 6.97 -19.70
N THR A 140 -20.03 6.58 -18.58
CA THR A 140 -21.49 6.48 -18.46
C THR A 140 -22.15 7.70 -17.85
N CYS A 141 -21.40 8.61 -17.23
CA CYS A 141 -21.91 9.84 -16.60
C CYS A 141 -21.39 11.11 -17.30
N PRO A 142 -22.06 11.58 -18.36
CA PRO A 142 -21.61 12.76 -19.14
C PRO A 142 -21.51 14.05 -18.31
N SER A 143 -22.32 14.16 -17.25
CA SER A 143 -22.33 15.34 -16.38
C SER A 143 -21.11 15.45 -15.45
N CYS A 144 -20.33 14.37 -15.31
CA CYS A 144 -19.13 14.33 -14.48
C CYS A 144 -17.84 14.62 -15.28
N CYS A 145 -17.94 14.72 -16.61
CA CYS A 145 -16.85 15.08 -17.50
C CYS A 145 -17.19 16.40 -18.23
N PRO A 146 -16.93 17.58 -17.62
CA PRO A 146 -17.29 18.86 -18.22
C PRO A 146 -16.49 19.24 -19.47
N ASN A 147 -15.48 18.47 -19.85
CA ASN A 147 -14.64 18.74 -21.02
C ASN A 147 -14.48 17.48 -21.88
N ARG A 148 -15.41 17.26 -22.79
CA ARG A 148 -15.17 16.55 -24.04
C ARG A 148 -15.26 17.51 -25.21
#